data_18dc964603a9b0e6f06e56c3d19389e0
#
_entry.id   18dc964603a9b0e6f06e56c3d19389e0
#
_cell.length_a   1.000
_cell.length_b   1.000
_cell.length_c   1.000
_cell.angle_alpha   90.00
_cell.angle_beta   90.00
_cell.angle_gamma   90.00
#
_symmetry.space_group_name_H-M   'P 1'
#
loop_
_entity.id
_entity.type
_entity.pdbx_description
1 polymer ?
#
loop_
_entity_poly.entity_id
_entity_poly.type
_entity_poly.pdbx_seq_one_letter_code
_entity_poly.pdbx_strand_id
1 'polypeptide(L)'
;MDRVIAVTGATGGLGGRVAARLADHGVPQRLLVRDAARAPDLLHAEVVTFAGYDDPGGLRAALDGIDTLLLVSAAEHPDRVSLHRGAVDAAVAAGVGHIVYTSFQGAAPDCTFTFGRDHFHTEEHIKATGVTHTFLRDNLYLDFIPLLCGADGVIRGPAGDGRVAAVARDDVAEVATAVLTGDGHEDQTYDLTGPEAFTLAEAAEEIARASGRLVTFENETVEEAYASRRPSGAADFEIDGWVSTYTAIAAGELDAVSDCVERFVDRPPIGLAAWLRANPESFRHLAHTE
;
A
#
# COMPACT_ATOMS: atom_id res chain seq x y z
N MET A 1 7.76 26.38 -15.70
CA MET A 1 8.74 25.31 -15.38
C MET A 1 7.92 24.05 -15.31
N ASP A 2 8.37 22.97 -15.93
CA ASP A 2 7.66 21.70 -15.83
C ASP A 2 7.74 21.23 -14.37
N ARG A 3 6.60 20.85 -13.79
CA ARG A 3 6.46 20.35 -12.42
C ARG A 3 7.29 19.08 -12.28
N VAL A 4 8.27 19.05 -11.38
CA VAL A 4 9.07 17.85 -11.12
C VAL A 4 8.48 17.08 -9.94
N ILE A 5 8.17 15.82 -10.16
CA ILE A 5 7.59 14.92 -9.17
C ILE A 5 8.68 14.04 -8.57
N ALA A 6 8.82 14.03 -7.24
CA ALA A 6 9.64 13.02 -6.57
C ALA A 6 8.79 11.79 -6.20
N VAL A 7 9.36 10.60 -6.38
CA VAL A 7 8.72 9.32 -6.05
C VAL A 7 9.61 8.58 -5.06
N THR A 8 9.11 8.37 -3.84
CA THR A 8 9.74 7.44 -2.89
C THR A 8 9.26 6.02 -3.17
N GLY A 9 10.01 5.02 -2.69
CA GLY A 9 9.63 3.62 -2.90
C GLY A 9 9.62 3.18 -4.36
N ALA A 10 10.34 3.88 -5.25
CA ALA A 10 10.38 3.61 -6.69
C ALA A 10 10.92 2.22 -7.08
N THR A 11 11.60 1.53 -6.15
CA THR A 11 12.03 0.12 -6.31
C THR A 11 11.02 -0.89 -5.75
N GLY A 12 9.92 -0.42 -5.18
CA GLY A 12 8.87 -1.23 -4.57
C GLY A 12 7.67 -1.48 -5.47
N GLY A 13 6.74 -2.28 -4.96
CA GLY A 13 5.58 -2.74 -5.73
C GLY A 13 4.65 -1.62 -6.22
N LEU A 14 4.40 -0.58 -5.43
CA LEU A 14 3.54 0.54 -5.81
C LEU A 14 4.33 1.68 -6.45
N GLY A 15 5.36 2.20 -5.77
CA GLY A 15 6.13 3.34 -6.28
C GLY A 15 6.78 3.08 -7.65
N GLY A 16 7.24 1.83 -7.90
CA GLY A 16 7.77 1.43 -9.21
C GLY A 16 6.72 1.46 -10.31
N ARG A 17 5.46 1.04 -10.00
CA ARG A 17 4.35 1.12 -10.95
C ARG A 17 3.97 2.56 -11.29
N VAL A 18 3.96 3.45 -10.28
CA VAL A 18 3.70 4.89 -10.50
C VAL A 18 4.82 5.50 -11.32
N ALA A 19 6.08 5.23 -10.97
CA ALA A 19 7.23 5.75 -11.71
C ALA A 19 7.22 5.34 -13.20
N ALA A 20 6.87 4.08 -13.49
CA ALA A 20 6.74 3.60 -14.86
C ALA A 20 5.64 4.37 -15.63
N ARG A 21 4.46 4.56 -15.04
CA ARG A 21 3.35 5.30 -15.65
C ARG A 21 3.68 6.77 -15.88
N LEU A 22 4.36 7.43 -14.93
CA LEU A 22 4.84 8.81 -15.12
C LEU A 22 5.82 8.90 -16.31
N ALA A 23 6.71 7.91 -16.45
CA ALA A 23 7.64 7.86 -17.59
C ALA A 23 6.90 7.66 -18.92
N ASP A 24 5.89 6.78 -18.96
CA ASP A 24 5.04 6.55 -20.15
C ASP A 24 4.27 7.81 -20.57
N HIS A 25 3.92 8.67 -19.61
CA HIS A 25 3.29 9.97 -19.84
C HIS A 25 4.30 11.09 -20.15
N GLY A 26 5.61 10.79 -20.18
CA GLY A 26 6.65 11.77 -20.42
C GLY A 26 6.84 12.80 -19.29
N VAL A 27 6.41 12.50 -18.09
CA VAL A 27 6.46 13.39 -16.93
C VAL A 27 7.86 13.36 -16.30
N PRO A 28 8.55 14.52 -16.14
CA PRO A 28 9.82 14.58 -15.44
C PRO A 28 9.67 14.14 -13.97
N GLN A 29 10.53 13.23 -13.54
CA GLN A 29 10.46 12.70 -12.19
C GLN A 29 11.82 12.44 -11.57
N ARG A 30 11.88 12.47 -10.24
CA ARG A 30 13.04 12.08 -9.45
C ARG A 30 12.71 10.84 -8.63
N LEU A 31 13.45 9.74 -8.88
CA LEU A 31 13.30 8.49 -8.16
C LEU A 31 14.20 8.49 -6.93
N LEU A 32 13.59 8.53 -5.75
CA LEU A 32 14.31 8.48 -4.49
C LEU A 32 14.49 7.03 -4.05
N VAL A 33 15.72 6.53 -4.09
CA VAL A 33 16.05 5.13 -3.85
C VAL A 33 17.19 4.98 -2.84
N ARG A 34 17.22 3.87 -2.12
CA ARG A 34 18.33 3.54 -1.21
C ARG A 34 19.54 2.94 -1.95
N ASP A 35 19.28 2.27 -3.07
CA ASP A 35 20.28 1.61 -3.89
C ASP A 35 20.00 1.92 -5.38
N ALA A 36 20.89 2.70 -5.99
CA ALA A 36 20.76 3.10 -7.40
C ALA A 36 20.79 1.90 -8.36
N ALA A 37 21.46 0.80 -8.00
CA ALA A 37 21.52 -0.40 -8.83
C ALA A 37 20.15 -1.13 -8.95
N ARG A 38 19.22 -0.84 -8.05
CA ARG A 38 17.85 -1.38 -8.06
C ARG A 38 16.82 -0.43 -8.68
N ALA A 39 17.24 0.79 -9.02
CA ALA A 39 16.35 1.76 -9.64
C ALA A 39 15.92 1.25 -11.03
N PRO A 40 14.64 1.42 -11.42
CA PRO A 40 14.22 1.12 -12.77
C PRO A 40 14.87 2.11 -13.75
N ASP A 41 15.28 1.61 -14.92
CA ASP A 41 15.77 2.46 -16.03
C ASP A 41 14.55 3.02 -16.78
N LEU A 42 14.19 4.26 -16.50
CA LEU A 42 13.00 4.91 -17.04
C LEU A 42 13.36 6.23 -17.74
N LEU A 43 12.66 6.51 -18.83
CA LEU A 43 12.76 7.80 -19.51
C LEU A 43 12.27 8.93 -18.59
N HIS A 44 12.85 10.11 -18.70
CA HIS A 44 12.49 11.31 -17.93
C HIS A 44 12.65 11.15 -16.40
N ALA A 45 13.44 10.17 -15.95
CA ALA A 45 13.68 9.90 -14.54
C ALA A 45 15.13 10.22 -14.14
N GLU A 46 15.28 11.05 -13.13
CA GLU A 46 16.54 11.26 -12.41
C GLU A 46 16.59 10.32 -11.20
N VAL A 47 17.65 9.53 -11.04
CA VAL A 47 17.83 8.66 -9.87
C VAL A 47 18.69 9.36 -8.84
N VAL A 48 18.13 9.55 -7.63
CA VAL A 48 18.83 10.15 -6.49
C VAL A 48 18.83 9.19 -5.32
N THR A 49 20.00 8.96 -4.73
CA THR A 49 20.14 8.08 -3.56
C THR A 49 19.99 8.86 -2.25
N PHE A 50 19.32 8.23 -1.28
CA PHE A 50 19.24 8.68 0.10
C PHE A 50 19.23 7.44 1.02
N ALA A 51 19.61 7.59 2.30
CA ALA A 51 19.77 6.43 3.17
C ALA A 51 18.41 5.76 3.54
N GLY A 52 17.35 6.55 3.64
CA GLY A 52 16.01 6.10 4.04
C GLY A 52 15.27 7.18 4.81
N TYR A 53 14.08 6.88 5.31
CA TYR A 53 13.28 7.85 6.09
C TYR A 53 13.89 8.14 7.48
N ASP A 54 14.87 7.37 7.90
CA ASP A 54 15.72 7.62 9.08
C ASP A 54 16.85 8.64 8.83
N ASP A 55 16.98 9.11 7.58
CA ASP A 55 17.91 10.20 7.20
C ASP A 55 17.15 11.42 6.65
N PRO A 56 16.52 12.23 7.51
CA PRO A 56 15.76 13.40 7.05
C PRO A 56 16.66 14.47 6.39
N GLY A 57 17.94 14.51 6.73
CA GLY A 57 18.91 15.43 6.11
C GLY A 57 19.19 15.08 4.65
N GLY A 58 19.49 13.81 4.38
CA GLY A 58 19.66 13.29 3.04
C GLY A 58 18.39 13.38 2.19
N LEU A 59 17.23 13.08 2.80
CA LEU A 59 15.94 13.22 2.11
C LEU A 59 15.65 14.67 1.74
N ARG A 60 15.88 15.62 2.65
CA ARG A 60 15.74 17.06 2.35
C ARG A 60 16.60 17.49 1.18
N ALA A 61 17.87 17.06 1.15
CA ALA A 61 18.77 17.38 0.05
C ALA A 61 18.30 16.75 -1.28
N ALA A 62 17.80 15.52 -1.22
CA ALA A 62 17.26 14.82 -2.40
C ALA A 62 15.97 15.44 -2.95
N LEU A 63 15.24 16.22 -2.13
CA LEU A 63 13.99 16.90 -2.50
C LEU A 63 14.22 18.36 -2.96
N ASP A 64 15.44 18.84 -3.04
CA ASP A 64 15.72 20.21 -3.50
C ASP A 64 15.17 20.44 -4.93
N GLY A 65 14.36 21.50 -5.09
CA GLY A 65 13.71 21.85 -6.35
C GLY A 65 12.54 20.95 -6.75
N ILE A 66 11.98 20.16 -5.83
CA ILE A 66 10.80 19.32 -6.08
C ILE A 66 9.52 20.08 -5.69
N ASP A 67 8.55 20.08 -6.61
CA ASP A 67 7.24 20.69 -6.38
C ASP A 67 6.26 19.73 -5.69
N THR A 68 6.26 18.45 -6.10
CA THR A 68 5.31 17.44 -5.62
C THR A 68 6.04 16.17 -5.22
N LEU A 69 5.69 15.62 -4.06
CA LEU A 69 6.24 14.37 -3.54
C LEU A 69 5.15 13.29 -3.49
N LEU A 70 5.37 12.15 -4.16
CA LEU A 70 4.69 10.91 -3.80
C LEU A 70 5.43 10.26 -2.65
N LEU A 71 4.84 10.35 -1.45
CA LEU A 71 5.35 9.73 -0.24
C LEU A 71 4.70 8.35 -0.09
N VAL A 72 5.38 7.31 -0.55
CA VAL A 72 4.95 5.92 -0.31
C VAL A 72 5.27 5.56 1.12
N SER A 73 4.27 5.05 1.85
CA SER A 73 4.42 4.68 3.25
C SER A 73 5.56 3.68 3.47
N ALA A 74 6.27 3.83 4.59
CA ALA A 74 7.36 2.93 4.97
C ALA A 74 6.84 1.50 5.20
N ALA A 75 7.73 0.52 5.04
CA ALA A 75 7.48 -0.86 5.50
C ALA A 75 7.18 -0.89 7.01
N GLU A 76 6.69 -2.02 7.48
CA GLU A 76 6.46 -2.28 8.90
C GLU A 76 7.72 -1.97 9.72
N HIS A 77 7.56 -1.13 10.73
CA HIS A 77 8.65 -0.70 11.61
C HIS A 77 8.07 -0.22 12.95
N PRO A 78 8.71 -0.48 14.09
CA PRO A 78 8.20 -0.05 15.40
C PRO A 78 8.10 1.48 15.53
N ASP A 79 9.00 2.21 14.87
CA ASP A 79 9.02 3.69 14.87
C ASP A 79 8.45 4.29 13.58
N ARG A 80 7.55 3.57 12.89
CA ARG A 80 7.04 3.93 11.56
C ARG A 80 6.47 5.35 11.50
N VAL A 81 5.72 5.76 12.51
CA VAL A 81 5.17 7.13 12.61
C VAL A 81 6.28 8.18 12.69
N SER A 82 7.34 7.92 13.46
CA SER A 82 8.51 8.83 13.54
C SER A 82 9.23 8.96 12.20
N LEU A 83 9.40 7.85 11.48
CA LEU A 83 10.00 7.83 10.15
C LEU A 83 9.18 8.67 9.15
N HIS A 84 7.86 8.49 9.15
CA HIS A 84 6.97 9.27 8.31
C HIS A 84 7.00 10.76 8.66
N ARG A 85 6.95 11.13 9.95
CA ARG A 85 7.04 12.52 10.38
C ARG A 85 8.35 13.18 9.95
N GLY A 86 9.49 12.48 10.13
CA GLY A 86 10.79 12.95 9.66
C GLY A 86 10.84 13.19 8.15
N ALA A 87 10.20 12.29 7.37
CA ALA A 87 10.11 12.44 5.92
C ALA A 87 9.24 13.64 5.51
N VAL A 88 8.10 13.84 6.17
CA VAL A 88 7.21 14.98 5.95
C VAL A 88 7.91 16.29 6.30
N ASP A 89 8.57 16.37 7.46
CA ASP A 89 9.31 17.57 7.90
C ASP A 89 10.46 17.90 6.93
N ALA A 90 11.16 16.88 6.41
CA ALA A 90 12.19 17.04 5.41
C ALA A 90 11.63 17.59 4.09
N ALA A 91 10.47 17.10 3.64
CA ALA A 91 9.80 17.57 2.44
C ALA A 91 9.35 19.03 2.57
N VAL A 92 8.73 19.38 3.69
CA VAL A 92 8.32 20.77 3.98
C VAL A 92 9.54 21.70 4.04
N ALA A 93 10.63 21.27 4.70
CA ALA A 93 11.87 22.03 4.81
C ALA A 93 12.62 22.15 3.47
N ALA A 94 12.39 21.28 2.51
CA ALA A 94 12.89 21.37 1.14
C ALA A 94 12.04 22.30 0.25
N GLY A 95 10.85 22.73 0.71
CA GLY A 95 9.93 23.57 -0.05
C GLY A 95 8.97 22.81 -0.96
N VAL A 96 8.77 21.50 -0.73
CA VAL A 96 7.74 20.71 -1.43
C VAL A 96 6.38 21.36 -1.19
N GLY A 97 5.67 21.68 -2.25
CA GLY A 97 4.37 22.36 -2.20
C GLY A 97 3.19 21.40 -2.05
N HIS A 98 3.33 20.14 -2.48
CA HIS A 98 2.25 19.16 -2.43
C HIS A 98 2.79 17.76 -2.07
N ILE A 99 2.18 17.12 -1.07
CA ILE A 99 2.48 15.74 -0.68
C ILE A 99 1.29 14.84 -1.03
N VAL A 100 1.48 13.90 -1.94
CA VAL A 100 0.57 12.79 -2.19
C VAL A 100 1.03 11.61 -1.35
N TYR A 101 0.23 11.19 -0.38
CA TYR A 101 0.61 10.17 0.60
C TYR A 101 -0.23 8.90 0.44
N THR A 102 0.45 7.74 0.36
CA THR A 102 -0.23 6.44 0.40
C THR A 102 -0.63 6.12 1.83
N SER A 103 -1.91 6.26 2.11
CA SER A 103 -2.52 6.03 3.40
C SER A 103 -3.31 4.70 3.41
N PHE A 104 -4.21 4.53 4.37
CA PHE A 104 -4.99 3.31 4.50
C PHE A 104 -6.46 3.62 4.77
N GLN A 105 -7.37 2.87 4.13
CA GLN A 105 -8.81 3.02 4.34
C GLN A 105 -9.16 2.79 5.81
N GLY A 106 -10.05 3.62 6.35
CA GLY A 106 -10.43 3.53 7.76
C GLY A 106 -9.37 4.01 8.75
N ALA A 107 -8.28 4.68 8.28
CA ALA A 107 -7.26 5.24 9.18
C ALA A 107 -7.91 6.17 10.23
N ALA A 108 -7.80 5.77 11.50
CA ALA A 108 -8.38 6.44 12.66
C ALA A 108 -7.48 6.19 13.89
N PRO A 109 -7.56 7.02 14.94
CA PRO A 109 -6.67 6.90 16.10
C PRO A 109 -6.90 5.59 16.88
N ASP A 110 -8.06 5.01 16.75
CA ASP A 110 -8.55 3.84 17.48
C ASP A 110 -9.02 2.68 16.55
N CYS A 111 -8.73 2.75 15.25
CA CYS A 111 -9.07 1.65 14.35
C CYS A 111 -8.40 0.34 14.79
N THR A 112 -9.03 -0.78 14.48
CA THR A 112 -8.55 -2.09 14.91
C THR A 112 -7.20 -2.42 14.30
N PHE A 113 -7.01 -2.13 13.01
CA PHE A 113 -5.74 -2.34 12.32
C PHE A 113 -4.64 -1.42 12.87
N THR A 114 -3.62 -1.99 13.52
CA THR A 114 -2.59 -1.20 14.21
C THR A 114 -1.81 -0.29 13.27
N PHE A 115 -1.46 -0.75 12.06
CA PHE A 115 -0.80 0.10 11.06
C PHE A 115 -1.74 1.15 10.45
N GLY A 116 -3.05 0.96 10.52
CA GLY A 116 -4.03 2.00 10.20
C GLY A 116 -3.91 3.23 11.10
N ARG A 117 -3.58 3.01 12.39
CA ARG A 117 -3.31 4.10 13.34
C ARG A 117 -2.06 4.90 12.95
N ASP A 118 -1.02 4.22 12.43
CA ASP A 118 0.19 4.91 11.94
C ASP A 118 -0.14 5.83 10.76
N HIS A 119 -1.01 5.37 9.86
CA HIS A 119 -1.49 6.20 8.75
C HIS A 119 -2.25 7.41 9.23
N PHE A 120 -3.16 7.24 10.20
CA PHE A 120 -3.87 8.36 10.82
C PHE A 120 -2.91 9.39 11.41
N HIS A 121 -1.94 8.96 12.22
CA HIS A 121 -0.98 9.87 12.82
C HIS A 121 -0.07 10.57 11.80
N THR A 122 0.18 9.93 10.67
CA THR A 122 0.93 10.53 9.55
C THR A 122 0.07 11.59 8.84
N GLU A 123 -1.19 11.27 8.53
CA GLU A 123 -2.12 12.23 7.92
C GLU A 123 -2.28 13.49 8.79
N GLU A 124 -2.48 13.31 10.09
CA GLU A 124 -2.61 14.43 11.02
C GLU A 124 -1.33 15.28 11.09
N HIS A 125 -0.15 14.65 11.00
CA HIS A 125 1.11 15.37 10.96
C HIS A 125 1.25 16.17 9.65
N ILE A 126 0.91 15.59 8.50
CA ILE A 126 0.92 16.28 7.20
C ILE A 126 0.00 17.51 7.27
N LYS A 127 -1.25 17.35 7.72
CA LYS A 127 -2.22 18.45 7.90
C LYS A 127 -1.67 19.55 8.81
N ALA A 128 -1.03 19.17 9.92
CA ALA A 128 -0.49 20.13 10.90
C ALA A 128 0.65 21.00 10.33
N THR A 129 1.37 20.55 9.31
CA THR A 129 2.41 21.35 8.64
C THR A 129 1.82 22.45 7.74
N GLY A 130 0.57 22.34 7.33
CA GLY A 130 -0.09 23.24 6.39
C GLY A 130 0.34 23.05 4.93
N VAL A 131 1.13 22.02 4.61
CA VAL A 131 1.46 21.70 3.22
C VAL A 131 0.21 21.16 2.52
N THR A 132 0.03 21.53 1.26
CA THR A 132 -1.03 20.94 0.42
C THR A 132 -0.86 19.43 0.33
N HIS A 133 -1.95 18.67 0.44
CA HIS A 133 -1.85 17.23 0.49
C HIS A 133 -2.97 16.52 -0.26
N THR A 134 -2.71 15.26 -0.63
CA THR A 134 -3.72 14.31 -1.09
C THR A 134 -3.46 12.97 -0.43
N PHE A 135 -4.47 12.38 0.20
CA PHE A 135 -4.38 11.06 0.79
C PHE A 135 -5.01 10.03 -0.12
N LEU A 136 -4.21 9.03 -0.50
CA LEU A 136 -4.67 7.84 -1.19
C LEU A 136 -4.80 6.74 -0.14
N ARG A 137 -6.02 6.53 0.35
CA ARG A 137 -6.33 5.53 1.37
C ARG A 137 -6.62 4.20 0.71
N ASP A 138 -5.57 3.40 0.55
CA ASP A 138 -5.66 2.07 -0.05
C ASP A 138 -6.32 1.09 0.93
N ASN A 139 -7.08 0.12 0.42
CA ASN A 139 -7.42 -1.08 1.17
C ASN A 139 -6.26 -2.10 1.07
N LEU A 140 -6.40 -3.29 1.64
CA LEU A 140 -5.41 -4.36 1.48
C LEU A 140 -5.17 -4.64 0.00
N TYR A 141 -3.92 -4.89 -0.36
CA TYR A 141 -3.60 -5.19 -1.75
C TYR A 141 -3.95 -6.63 -2.10
N LEU A 142 -4.51 -6.83 -3.30
CA LEU A 142 -4.77 -8.17 -3.86
C LEU A 142 -3.50 -9.03 -3.88
N ASP A 143 -2.32 -8.42 -4.01
CA ASP A 143 -1.02 -9.08 -3.95
C ASP A 143 -0.79 -9.86 -2.64
N PHE A 144 -1.40 -9.44 -1.53
CA PHE A 144 -1.26 -10.12 -0.25
C PHE A 144 -2.25 -11.27 -0.07
N ILE A 145 -3.38 -11.28 -0.77
CA ILE A 145 -4.44 -12.26 -0.55
C ILE A 145 -3.95 -13.70 -0.75
N PRO A 146 -3.23 -14.07 -1.84
CA PRO A 146 -2.67 -15.40 -1.96
C PRO A 146 -1.60 -15.74 -0.91
N LEU A 147 -0.88 -14.72 -0.41
CA LEU A 147 0.17 -14.92 0.60
C LEU A 147 -0.38 -15.19 2.00
N LEU A 148 -1.68 -14.94 2.24
CA LEU A 148 -2.34 -15.35 3.46
C LEU A 148 -2.52 -16.87 3.54
N CYS A 149 -2.42 -17.56 2.39
CA CYS A 149 -2.54 -19.01 2.31
C CYS A 149 -1.19 -19.67 2.63
N GLY A 150 -1.17 -20.54 3.62
CA GLY A 150 -0.01 -21.38 3.92
C GLY A 150 0.29 -22.38 2.81
N ALA A 151 1.48 -22.97 2.82
CA ALA A 151 1.88 -24.00 1.85
C ALA A 151 0.97 -25.25 1.90
N ASP A 152 0.27 -25.45 3.02
CA ASP A 152 -0.73 -26.50 3.21
C ASP A 152 -2.11 -26.20 2.56
N GLY A 153 -2.25 -25.05 1.92
CA GLY A 153 -3.49 -24.64 1.28
C GLY A 153 -4.52 -24.05 2.24
N VAL A 154 -4.13 -23.58 3.43
CA VAL A 154 -5.08 -23.04 4.39
C VAL A 154 -4.78 -21.58 4.70
N ILE A 155 -5.80 -20.73 4.54
CA ILE A 155 -5.80 -19.36 5.06
C ILE A 155 -6.26 -19.43 6.51
N ARG A 156 -5.45 -18.94 7.47
CA ARG A 156 -5.78 -18.93 8.91
C ARG A 156 -5.80 -17.53 9.47
N GLY A 157 -6.85 -17.23 10.22
CA GLY A 157 -6.92 -15.96 10.96
C GLY A 157 -8.32 -15.68 11.54
N PRO A 158 -8.42 -14.78 12.53
CA PRO A 158 -9.65 -14.46 13.23
C PRO A 158 -10.50 -13.43 12.47
N ALA A 159 -10.85 -13.73 11.20
CA ALA A 159 -11.63 -12.84 10.36
C ALA A 159 -13.14 -13.14 10.37
N GLY A 160 -13.55 -14.33 10.86
CA GLY A 160 -14.94 -14.75 10.82
C GLY A 160 -15.51 -14.68 9.40
N ASP A 161 -16.72 -14.14 9.31
CA ASP A 161 -17.41 -13.86 8.04
C ASP A 161 -17.21 -12.39 7.57
N GLY A 162 -16.24 -11.68 8.17
CA GLY A 162 -15.91 -10.31 7.79
C GLY A 162 -15.42 -10.22 6.35
N ARG A 163 -15.57 -9.02 5.76
CA ARG A 163 -15.27 -8.78 4.34
C ARG A 163 -14.17 -7.77 4.17
N VAL A 164 -13.46 -7.87 3.05
CA VAL A 164 -12.39 -6.95 2.66
C VAL A 164 -12.56 -6.54 1.20
N ALA A 165 -12.51 -5.24 0.93
CA ALA A 165 -12.57 -4.67 -0.42
C ALA A 165 -11.17 -4.46 -1.01
N ALA A 166 -10.35 -5.52 -1.03
CA ALA A 166 -8.94 -5.46 -1.43
C ALA A 166 -8.77 -4.91 -2.86
N VAL A 167 -7.73 -4.09 -3.06
CA VAL A 167 -7.46 -3.34 -4.28
C VAL A 167 -6.19 -3.81 -4.99
N ALA A 168 -6.17 -3.77 -6.32
CA ALA A 168 -4.96 -4.04 -7.08
C ALA A 168 -3.98 -2.86 -7.01
N ARG A 169 -2.67 -3.13 -6.81
CA ARG A 169 -1.65 -2.07 -6.86
C ARG A 169 -1.61 -1.34 -8.19
N ASP A 170 -2.00 -2.00 -9.27
CA ASP A 170 -2.09 -1.38 -10.60
C ASP A 170 -3.17 -0.30 -10.66
N ASP A 171 -4.33 -0.53 -10.06
CA ASP A 171 -5.41 0.45 -9.93
C ASP A 171 -4.97 1.64 -9.07
N VAL A 172 -4.35 1.36 -7.91
CA VAL A 172 -3.81 2.42 -7.05
C VAL A 172 -2.74 3.24 -7.77
N ALA A 173 -1.85 2.61 -8.52
CA ALA A 173 -0.81 3.30 -9.28
C ALA A 173 -1.41 4.18 -10.39
N GLU A 174 -2.47 3.74 -11.03
CA GLU A 174 -3.16 4.52 -12.06
C GLU A 174 -3.84 5.75 -11.46
N VAL A 175 -4.56 5.60 -10.33
CA VAL A 175 -5.14 6.73 -9.58
C VAL A 175 -4.05 7.69 -9.09
N ALA A 176 -2.97 7.16 -8.50
CA ALA A 176 -1.85 7.99 -8.04
C ALA A 176 -1.24 8.81 -9.18
N THR A 177 -1.08 8.20 -10.36
CA THR A 177 -0.58 8.89 -11.55
C THR A 177 -1.54 9.99 -12.00
N ALA A 178 -2.84 9.72 -12.04
CA ALA A 178 -3.86 10.73 -12.38
C ALA A 178 -3.84 11.90 -11.40
N VAL A 179 -3.74 11.64 -10.10
CA VAL A 179 -3.63 12.67 -9.06
C VAL A 179 -2.36 13.50 -9.20
N LEU A 180 -1.22 12.85 -9.48
CA LEU A 180 0.08 13.52 -9.61
C LEU A 180 0.16 14.40 -10.86
N THR A 181 -0.58 14.08 -11.91
CA THR A 181 -0.55 14.77 -13.21
C THR A 181 -1.75 15.68 -13.47
N GLY A 182 -2.82 15.51 -12.70
CA GLY A 182 -4.06 16.29 -12.77
C GLY A 182 -4.05 17.51 -11.84
N ASP A 183 -5.16 18.24 -11.89
CA ASP A 183 -5.44 19.38 -11.00
C ASP A 183 -6.71 19.12 -10.18
N GLY A 184 -6.90 19.89 -9.09
CA GLY A 184 -8.11 19.81 -8.25
C GLY A 184 -8.11 18.66 -7.24
N HIS A 185 -6.93 18.14 -6.93
CA HIS A 185 -6.76 17.07 -5.94
C HIS A 185 -6.22 17.57 -4.60
N GLU A 186 -6.02 18.87 -4.46
CA GLU A 186 -5.49 19.52 -3.28
C GLU A 186 -6.45 19.31 -2.10
N ASP A 187 -5.88 18.88 -0.96
CA ASP A 187 -6.56 18.62 0.31
C ASP A 187 -7.71 17.60 0.20
N GLN A 188 -7.60 16.69 -0.76
CA GLN A 188 -8.55 15.60 -0.95
C GLN A 188 -8.09 14.30 -0.29
N THR A 189 -9.08 13.45 0.01
CA THR A 189 -8.85 12.08 0.47
C THR A 189 -9.67 11.13 -0.41
N TYR A 190 -9.04 10.09 -0.91
CA TYR A 190 -9.63 9.11 -1.81
C TYR A 190 -9.49 7.71 -1.22
N ASP A 191 -10.61 7.03 -0.95
CA ASP A 191 -10.61 5.62 -0.57
C ASP A 191 -10.50 4.77 -1.83
N LEU A 192 -9.46 3.94 -1.92
CA LEU A 192 -9.15 3.12 -3.09
C LEU A 192 -9.39 1.65 -2.77
N THR A 193 -10.41 1.09 -3.40
CA THR A 193 -10.86 -0.27 -3.16
C THR A 193 -11.01 -1.07 -4.46
N GLY A 194 -11.08 -2.38 -4.33
CA GLY A 194 -11.54 -3.24 -5.41
C GLY A 194 -13.03 -3.04 -5.72
N PRO A 195 -13.56 -3.75 -6.72
CA PRO A 195 -14.96 -3.58 -7.15
C PRO A 195 -15.98 -4.23 -6.21
N GLU A 196 -15.52 -5.07 -5.31
CA GLU A 196 -16.34 -5.87 -4.39
C GLU A 196 -15.60 -6.16 -3.08
N ALA A 197 -16.36 -6.36 -2.02
CA ALA A 197 -15.84 -6.88 -0.76
C ALA A 197 -16.14 -8.40 -0.70
N PHE A 198 -15.13 -9.18 -0.32
CA PHE A 198 -15.21 -10.64 -0.22
C PHE A 198 -14.73 -11.13 1.16
N THR A 199 -15.22 -12.29 1.58
CA THR A 199 -14.74 -12.99 2.78
C THR A 199 -13.44 -13.75 2.47
N LEU A 200 -12.68 -14.11 3.51
CA LEU A 200 -11.49 -14.96 3.30
C LEU A 200 -11.85 -16.38 2.84
N ALA A 201 -13.06 -16.85 3.12
CA ALA A 201 -13.59 -18.12 2.56
C ALA A 201 -13.82 -18.00 1.04
N GLU A 202 -14.45 -16.92 0.58
CA GLU A 202 -14.62 -16.63 -0.85
C GLU A 202 -13.24 -16.44 -1.54
N ALA A 203 -12.28 -15.78 -0.88
CA ALA A 203 -10.92 -15.67 -1.39
C ALA A 203 -10.23 -17.03 -1.54
N ALA A 204 -10.39 -17.93 -0.57
CA ALA A 204 -9.86 -19.29 -0.64
C ALA A 204 -10.44 -20.06 -1.82
N GLU A 205 -11.74 -19.93 -2.09
CA GLU A 205 -12.39 -20.54 -3.25
C GLU A 205 -11.84 -20.01 -4.59
N GLU A 206 -11.61 -18.69 -4.69
CA GLU A 206 -11.01 -18.09 -5.89
C GLU A 206 -9.57 -18.55 -6.11
N ILE A 207 -8.76 -18.62 -5.06
CA ILE A 207 -7.39 -19.15 -5.13
C ILE A 207 -7.43 -20.64 -5.53
N ALA A 208 -8.33 -21.44 -4.95
CA ALA A 208 -8.48 -22.85 -5.31
C ALA A 208 -8.81 -23.01 -6.79
N ARG A 209 -9.72 -22.18 -7.30
CA ARG A 209 -10.16 -22.19 -8.70
C ARG A 209 -9.03 -21.78 -9.66
N ALA A 210 -8.22 -20.77 -9.26
CA ALA A 210 -7.10 -20.29 -10.07
C ALA A 210 -5.90 -21.24 -10.06
N SER A 211 -5.60 -21.85 -8.89
CA SER A 211 -4.43 -22.71 -8.70
C SER A 211 -4.67 -24.19 -9.06
N GLY A 212 -5.95 -24.62 -9.14
CA GLY A 212 -6.32 -26.03 -9.27
C GLY A 212 -6.05 -26.87 -8.00
N ARG A 213 -5.83 -26.22 -6.84
CA ARG A 213 -5.52 -26.83 -5.55
C ARG A 213 -6.69 -26.68 -4.59
N LEU A 214 -6.77 -27.56 -3.60
CA LEU A 214 -7.68 -27.35 -2.48
C LEU A 214 -7.13 -26.21 -1.61
N VAL A 215 -7.90 -25.14 -1.49
CA VAL A 215 -7.62 -24.03 -0.59
C VAL A 215 -8.85 -23.80 0.28
N THR A 216 -8.65 -23.61 1.57
CA THR A 216 -9.73 -23.41 2.54
C THR A 216 -9.39 -22.25 3.49
N PHE A 217 -10.43 -21.71 4.11
CA PHE A 217 -10.29 -20.77 5.22
C PHE A 217 -10.62 -21.47 6.54
N GLU A 218 -9.75 -21.30 7.53
CA GLU A 218 -9.93 -21.75 8.91
C GLU A 218 -9.95 -20.54 9.83
N ASN A 219 -11.10 -20.32 10.47
CA ASN A 219 -11.25 -19.22 11.40
C ASN A 219 -10.60 -19.55 12.73
N GLU A 220 -9.50 -18.87 13.06
CA GLU A 220 -8.84 -18.95 14.36
C GLU A 220 -9.53 -18.04 15.39
N THR A 221 -9.39 -18.35 16.67
CA THR A 221 -9.53 -17.35 17.71
C THR A 221 -8.34 -16.40 17.70
N VAL A 222 -8.46 -15.22 18.29
CA VAL A 222 -7.34 -14.26 18.40
C VAL A 222 -6.15 -14.89 19.13
N GLU A 223 -6.40 -15.69 20.18
CA GLU A 223 -5.34 -16.37 20.93
C GLU A 223 -4.59 -17.41 20.07
N GLU A 224 -5.32 -18.22 19.29
CA GLU A 224 -4.74 -19.16 18.33
C GLU A 224 -3.93 -18.45 17.27
N ALA A 225 -4.40 -17.31 16.76
CA ALA A 225 -3.71 -16.51 15.75
C ALA A 225 -2.37 -15.97 16.25
N TYR A 226 -2.29 -15.52 17.49
CA TYR A 226 -1.01 -15.17 18.11
C TYR A 226 -0.10 -16.40 18.31
N ALA A 227 -0.66 -17.50 18.78
CA ALA A 227 0.11 -18.73 19.03
C ALA A 227 0.70 -19.32 17.75
N SER A 228 -0.05 -19.29 16.63
CA SER A 228 0.40 -19.83 15.33
C SER A 228 1.50 -18.98 14.70
N ARG A 229 1.56 -17.67 14.99
CA ARG A 229 2.53 -16.73 14.39
C ARG A 229 3.82 -16.56 15.19
N ARG A 230 3.79 -16.75 16.51
CA ARG A 230 5.00 -16.66 17.37
C ARG A 230 6.21 -17.49 16.91
N PRO A 231 6.06 -18.72 16.39
CA PRO A 231 7.18 -19.50 15.89
C PRO A 231 7.92 -18.90 14.69
N SER A 232 7.34 -17.88 14.01
CA SER A 232 8.01 -17.17 12.91
C SER A 232 9.26 -16.39 13.37
N GLY A 233 9.33 -16.04 14.66
CA GLY A 233 10.39 -15.18 15.20
C GLY A 233 10.21 -13.70 14.88
N ALA A 234 9.07 -13.29 14.31
CA ALA A 234 8.73 -11.90 14.08
C ALA A 234 8.60 -11.14 15.41
N ALA A 235 8.84 -9.84 15.38
CA ALA A 235 8.67 -8.98 16.55
C ALA A 235 7.19 -8.85 16.93
N ASP A 236 6.91 -8.57 18.20
CA ASP A 236 5.54 -8.49 18.70
C ASP A 236 4.68 -7.48 17.91
N PHE A 237 5.24 -6.32 17.53
CA PHE A 237 4.48 -5.31 16.77
C PHE A 237 4.11 -5.79 15.35
N GLU A 238 4.92 -6.67 14.73
CA GLU A 238 4.60 -7.28 13.44
C GLU A 238 3.46 -8.28 13.59
N ILE A 239 3.54 -9.15 14.62
CA ILE A 239 2.48 -10.11 14.93
C ILE A 239 1.18 -9.38 15.28
N ASP A 240 1.25 -8.29 16.06
CA ASP A 240 0.09 -7.43 16.35
C ASP A 240 -0.51 -6.86 15.05
N GLY A 241 0.32 -6.37 14.14
CA GLY A 241 -0.09 -5.91 12.82
C GLY A 241 -0.82 -7.00 12.02
N TRP A 242 -0.22 -8.17 11.92
CA TRP A 242 -0.80 -9.29 11.17
C TRP A 242 -2.12 -9.79 11.77
N VAL A 243 -2.20 -9.96 13.09
CA VAL A 243 -3.45 -10.39 13.74
C VAL A 243 -4.51 -9.30 13.64
N SER A 244 -4.13 -8.03 13.81
CA SER A 244 -5.07 -6.90 13.72
C SER A 244 -5.66 -6.71 12.31
N THR A 245 -4.99 -7.15 11.26
CA THR A 245 -5.54 -7.19 9.91
C THR A 245 -6.81 -8.04 9.86
N TYR A 246 -6.76 -9.25 10.42
CA TYR A 246 -7.92 -10.16 10.42
C TYR A 246 -9.04 -9.67 11.34
N THR A 247 -8.69 -9.13 12.50
CA THR A 247 -9.71 -8.60 13.42
C THR A 247 -10.36 -7.32 12.88
N ALA A 248 -9.67 -6.50 12.09
CA ALA A 248 -10.25 -5.38 11.37
C ALA A 248 -11.23 -5.84 10.28
N ILE A 249 -10.90 -6.93 9.57
CA ILE A 249 -11.83 -7.59 8.64
C ILE A 249 -13.06 -8.07 9.40
N ALA A 250 -12.90 -8.78 10.52
CA ALA A 250 -14.00 -9.27 11.35
C ALA A 250 -14.89 -8.13 11.87
N ALA A 251 -14.30 -6.98 12.17
CA ALA A 251 -15.02 -5.79 12.64
C ALA A 251 -15.77 -5.02 11.53
N GLY A 252 -15.60 -5.40 10.25
CA GLY A 252 -16.19 -4.70 9.11
C GLY A 252 -15.53 -3.36 8.78
N GLU A 253 -14.31 -3.12 9.26
CA GLU A 253 -13.60 -1.86 9.01
C GLU A 253 -13.04 -1.76 7.58
N LEU A 254 -12.98 -2.89 6.84
CA LEU A 254 -12.36 -2.99 5.51
C LEU A 254 -13.35 -3.40 4.40
N ASP A 255 -14.66 -3.39 4.67
CA ASP A 255 -15.69 -3.89 3.74
C ASP A 255 -16.29 -2.82 2.82
N ALA A 256 -16.07 -1.53 3.13
CA ALA A 256 -16.63 -0.44 2.36
C ALA A 256 -16.01 -0.39 0.94
N VAL A 257 -16.85 -0.45 -0.07
CA VAL A 257 -16.47 -0.33 -1.49
C VAL A 257 -16.66 1.12 -1.94
N SER A 258 -15.65 1.67 -2.60
CA SER A 258 -15.63 3.00 -3.18
C SER A 258 -15.68 2.96 -4.71
N ASP A 259 -16.26 3.95 -5.34
CA ASP A 259 -16.26 4.16 -6.78
C ASP A 259 -15.03 4.96 -7.27
N CYS A 260 -14.14 5.35 -6.36
CA CYS A 260 -13.01 6.23 -6.68
C CYS A 260 -12.14 5.70 -7.81
N VAL A 261 -11.73 4.43 -7.74
CA VAL A 261 -10.88 3.85 -8.79
C VAL A 261 -11.56 3.97 -10.15
N GLU A 262 -12.82 3.53 -10.28
CA GLU A 262 -13.56 3.59 -11.54
C GLU A 262 -13.65 5.01 -12.10
N ARG A 263 -13.89 6.01 -11.25
CA ARG A 263 -13.96 7.42 -11.66
C ARG A 263 -12.65 7.98 -12.20
N PHE A 264 -11.50 7.48 -11.70
CA PHE A 264 -10.18 7.95 -12.14
C PHE A 264 -9.70 7.24 -13.41
N VAL A 265 -10.00 5.94 -13.55
CA VAL A 265 -9.39 5.10 -14.59
C VAL A 265 -10.35 4.77 -15.73
N ASP A 266 -11.60 5.25 -15.66
CA ASP A 266 -12.67 5.06 -16.67
C ASP A 266 -12.90 3.57 -17.04
N ARG A 267 -12.71 2.68 -16.07
CA ARG A 267 -12.98 1.24 -16.14
C ARG A 267 -13.24 0.70 -14.73
N PRO A 268 -13.93 -0.45 -14.60
CA PRO A 268 -14.05 -1.12 -13.31
C PRO A 268 -12.67 -1.45 -12.71
N PRO A 269 -12.53 -1.38 -11.37
CA PRO A 269 -11.35 -1.87 -10.67
C PRO A 269 -11.09 -3.34 -10.95
N ILE A 270 -9.85 -3.79 -10.78
CA ILE A 270 -9.46 -5.19 -10.96
C ILE A 270 -9.97 -5.99 -9.76
N GLY A 271 -10.87 -6.96 -10.00
CA GLY A 271 -11.34 -7.88 -8.96
C GLY A 271 -10.39 -9.06 -8.74
N LEU A 272 -10.55 -9.75 -7.59
CA LEU A 272 -9.66 -10.84 -7.16
C LEU A 272 -9.51 -11.93 -8.22
N ALA A 273 -10.60 -12.43 -8.79
CA ALA A 273 -10.56 -13.48 -9.80
C ALA A 273 -9.79 -13.08 -11.07
N ALA A 274 -9.93 -11.83 -11.52
CA ALA A 274 -9.19 -11.31 -12.68
C ALA A 274 -7.70 -11.14 -12.34
N TRP A 275 -7.41 -10.63 -11.15
CA TRP A 275 -6.05 -10.44 -10.66
C TRP A 275 -5.28 -11.77 -10.55
N LEU A 276 -5.89 -12.81 -9.94
CA LEU A 276 -5.30 -14.14 -9.81
C LEU A 276 -4.98 -14.77 -11.18
N ARG A 277 -5.86 -14.63 -12.16
CA ARG A 277 -5.61 -15.13 -13.53
C ARG A 277 -4.43 -14.42 -14.21
N ALA A 278 -4.26 -13.14 -13.95
CA ALA A 278 -3.16 -12.34 -14.51
C ALA A 278 -1.81 -12.56 -13.78
N ASN A 279 -1.84 -13.06 -12.53
CA ASN A 279 -0.66 -13.22 -11.66
C ASN A 279 -0.53 -14.67 -11.13
N PRO A 280 -0.39 -15.69 -11.99
CA PRO A 280 -0.33 -17.09 -11.57
C PRO A 280 0.91 -17.40 -10.71
N GLU A 281 1.93 -16.57 -10.74
CA GLU A 281 3.11 -16.69 -9.87
C GLU A 281 2.81 -16.38 -8.41
N SER A 282 1.75 -15.63 -8.10
CA SER A 282 1.39 -15.22 -6.75
C SER A 282 1.04 -16.38 -5.81
N PHE A 283 0.64 -17.53 -6.36
CA PHE A 283 0.31 -18.74 -5.61
C PHE A 283 1.22 -19.93 -5.92
N ARG A 284 2.43 -19.70 -6.47
CA ARG A 284 3.41 -20.77 -6.73
C ARG A 284 3.84 -21.53 -5.48
N HIS A 285 3.79 -20.88 -4.30
CA HIS A 285 4.10 -21.53 -3.03
C HIS A 285 3.10 -22.64 -2.66
N LEU A 286 1.92 -22.69 -3.31
CA LEU A 286 0.97 -23.79 -3.20
C LEU A 286 1.32 -24.97 -4.11
N ALA A 287 2.32 -24.84 -4.99
CA ALA A 287 2.72 -25.87 -5.92
C ALA A 287 3.66 -26.89 -5.25
N HIS A 288 3.19 -28.13 -5.15
CA HIS A 288 3.92 -29.37 -4.86
C HIS A 288 4.46 -29.57 -3.43
N THR A 289 3.66 -30.24 -2.60
CA THR A 289 4.17 -31.39 -1.85
C THR A 289 3.85 -32.62 -2.68
N GLU A 290 4.87 -33.18 -3.36
CA GLU A 290 4.84 -34.57 -3.80
C GLU A 290 4.90 -35.49 -2.59
#